data_95b28c096a75e851148f67fb401923d6
#
_entry.id   95b28c096a75e851148f67fb401923d6
#
_cell.length_a   1.000
_cell.length_b   1.000
_cell.length_c   1.000
_cell.angle_alpha   90.00
_cell.angle_beta   90.00
_cell.angle_gamma   90.00
#
_symmetry.space_group_name_H-M   'P 1'
#
loop_
_entity.id
_entity.type
_entity.pdbx_description
1 polymer ?
#
loop_
_entity_poly.entity_id
_entity_poly.type
_entity_poly.pdbx_seq_one_letter_code
_entity_poly.pdbx_strand_id
1 'polypeptide(L)'
;SGQGFYKKIEKGVIHSIDLESLEYSPQNKKKYPGVRIAKEFTSLDKRIKKLCYCDDPSGKFTWQTISTTLIYSANRIPEISDEIYSIDRSMRWGFAWDRGPFEAWDIIGLERSVERMKEENMKIPSWVSQMLDAGNTSFYKYIDGVKHYYCQNKKDYIPVPVSSKSLKFFNLKKKNALIKKNWSASVVDLGDGVAGVELHSVLKEDLNPIDGSIMETFKFARDWTEENNYKGLV
;
A
#
# COMPACT_ATOMS: atom_id res chain seq x y z
N SER A 1 -15.47 -31.99 13.05
CA SER A 1 -14.93 -33.04 12.14
C SER A 1 -13.41 -33.16 12.14
N GLY A 2 -12.66 -32.19 12.66
CA GLY A 2 -11.20 -32.23 12.73
C GLY A 2 -10.44 -32.22 11.39
N GLN A 3 -11.13 -31.90 10.30
CA GLN A 3 -10.56 -31.80 8.96
C GLN A 3 -10.66 -30.38 8.41
N GLY A 4 -9.52 -29.87 7.85
CA GLY A 4 -9.48 -28.55 7.23
C GLY A 4 -9.76 -28.59 5.74
N PHE A 5 -9.74 -27.43 5.07
CA PHE A 5 -9.93 -27.32 3.61
C PHE A 5 -8.81 -27.98 2.81
N TYR A 6 -7.65 -28.20 3.43
CA TYR A 6 -6.48 -28.82 2.78
C TYR A 6 -5.98 -30.01 3.61
N LYS A 7 -5.57 -31.06 2.92
CA LYS A 7 -5.00 -32.25 3.51
C LYS A 7 -3.65 -32.56 2.86
N LYS A 8 -2.60 -32.66 3.65
CA LYS A 8 -1.30 -33.13 3.17
C LYS A 8 -1.33 -34.66 3.09
N ILE A 9 -1.17 -35.20 1.90
CA ILE A 9 -1.14 -36.65 1.64
C ILE A 9 0.27 -37.16 1.83
N GLU A 10 1.25 -36.49 1.22
CA GLU A 10 2.68 -36.79 1.36
C GLU A 10 3.51 -35.52 1.19
N LYS A 11 4.84 -35.63 1.26
CA LYS A 11 5.73 -34.47 1.15
C LYS A 11 5.54 -33.77 -0.21
N GLY A 12 5.03 -32.56 -0.17
CA GLY A 12 4.79 -31.72 -1.37
C GLY A 12 3.43 -31.93 -2.05
N VAL A 13 2.63 -32.94 -1.65
CA VAL A 13 1.31 -33.22 -2.22
C VAL A 13 0.21 -32.75 -1.27
N ILE A 14 -0.53 -31.75 -1.69
CA ILE A 14 -1.66 -31.18 -0.94
C ILE A 14 -2.93 -31.39 -1.74
N HIS A 15 -3.91 -32.05 -1.14
CA HIS A 15 -5.27 -32.16 -1.67
C HIS A 15 -6.16 -31.05 -1.08
N SER A 16 -7.15 -30.63 -1.84
CA SER A 16 -8.21 -29.74 -1.39
C SER A 16 -9.52 -30.49 -1.26
N ILE A 17 -10.36 -30.10 -0.31
CA ILE A 17 -11.70 -30.64 -0.18
C ILE A 17 -12.58 -30.08 -1.30
N ASP A 18 -13.34 -30.93 -1.94
CA ASP A 18 -14.45 -30.54 -2.79
C ASP A 18 -15.63 -30.14 -1.88
N LEU A 19 -16.20 -28.94 -2.11
CA LEU A 19 -17.22 -28.38 -1.21
C LEU A 19 -18.61 -29.02 -1.37
N GLU A 20 -18.85 -29.74 -2.45
CA GLU A 20 -20.11 -30.44 -2.71
C GLU A 20 -20.05 -31.88 -2.19
N SER A 21 -19.02 -32.63 -2.62
CA SER A 21 -18.84 -34.03 -2.23
C SER A 21 -18.21 -34.23 -0.86
N LEU A 22 -17.52 -33.18 -0.33
CA LEU A 22 -16.72 -33.20 0.89
C LEU A 22 -15.55 -34.20 0.85
N GLU A 23 -15.14 -34.63 -0.34
CA GLU A 23 -14.00 -35.52 -0.57
C GLU A 23 -12.72 -34.74 -0.90
N TYR A 24 -11.57 -35.32 -0.54
CA TYR A 24 -10.28 -34.71 -0.86
C TYR A 24 -9.78 -35.19 -2.20
N SER A 25 -9.52 -34.25 -3.11
CA SER A 25 -8.98 -34.50 -4.44
C SER A 25 -7.70 -33.68 -4.71
N PRO A 26 -6.87 -34.09 -5.68
CA PRO A 26 -5.74 -33.29 -6.11
C PRO A 26 -6.15 -31.89 -6.50
N GLN A 27 -5.37 -30.86 -6.08
CA GLN A 27 -5.67 -29.47 -6.41
C GLN A 27 -5.68 -29.23 -7.91
N ASN A 28 -6.80 -28.76 -8.43
CA ASN A 28 -6.91 -28.27 -9.80
C ASN A 28 -6.40 -26.83 -9.88
N LYS A 29 -5.10 -26.65 -10.10
CA LYS A 29 -4.44 -25.32 -10.21
C LYS A 29 -4.76 -24.69 -11.57
N LYS A 30 -5.93 -24.08 -11.69
CA LYS A 30 -6.28 -23.30 -12.89
C LYS A 30 -5.35 -22.09 -13.02
N LYS A 31 -4.89 -21.84 -14.25
CA LYS A 31 -4.10 -20.65 -14.60
C LYS A 31 -5.02 -19.63 -15.26
N TYR A 32 -5.09 -18.45 -14.71
CA TYR A 32 -5.89 -17.34 -15.26
C TYR A 32 -4.99 -16.32 -15.95
N PRO A 33 -5.34 -15.90 -17.19
CA PRO A 33 -4.57 -14.88 -17.92
C PRO A 33 -4.37 -13.58 -17.13
N GLY A 34 -5.40 -13.10 -16.46
CA GLY A 34 -5.32 -11.88 -15.64
C GLY A 34 -4.26 -11.95 -14.54
N VAL A 35 -4.18 -13.10 -13.84
CA VAL A 35 -3.15 -13.33 -12.80
C VAL A 35 -1.75 -13.35 -13.42
N ARG A 36 -1.60 -13.97 -14.61
CA ARG A 36 -0.31 -14.01 -15.32
C ARG A 36 0.15 -12.59 -15.68
N ILE A 37 -0.72 -11.84 -16.34
CA ILE A 37 -0.43 -10.46 -16.75
C ILE A 37 -0.13 -9.56 -15.52
N ALA A 38 -0.88 -9.71 -14.43
CA ALA A 38 -0.63 -8.94 -13.22
C ALA A 38 0.75 -9.21 -12.62
N LYS A 39 1.28 -10.42 -12.73
CA LYS A 39 2.63 -10.79 -12.26
C LYS A 39 3.77 -10.15 -13.05
N GLU A 40 3.53 -9.66 -14.25
CA GLU A 40 4.53 -8.95 -15.07
C GLU A 40 4.87 -7.57 -14.50
N PHE A 41 3.99 -7.00 -13.66
CA PHE A 41 4.25 -5.72 -13.02
C PHE A 41 4.98 -5.91 -11.68
N THR A 42 6.09 -5.21 -11.48
CA THR A 42 6.79 -5.15 -10.19
C THR A 42 6.01 -4.32 -9.17
N SER A 43 5.38 -3.23 -9.60
CA SER A 43 4.56 -2.37 -8.74
C SER A 43 3.26 -3.06 -8.32
N LEU A 44 3.03 -3.15 -7.00
CA LEU A 44 1.79 -3.66 -6.42
C LEU A 44 0.57 -2.87 -6.94
N ASP A 45 0.67 -1.56 -6.99
CA ASP A 45 -0.42 -0.67 -7.41
C ASP A 45 -0.85 -0.97 -8.85
N LYS A 46 0.12 -1.17 -9.75
CA LYS A 46 -0.15 -1.59 -11.14
C LYS A 46 -0.78 -2.98 -11.20
N ARG A 47 -0.33 -3.92 -10.34
CA ARG A 47 -0.92 -5.27 -10.24
C ARG A 47 -2.38 -5.22 -9.82
N ILE A 48 -2.69 -4.49 -8.73
CA ILE A 48 -4.05 -4.34 -8.21
C ILE A 48 -4.96 -3.76 -9.31
N LYS A 49 -4.57 -2.62 -9.89
CA LYS A 49 -5.34 -1.95 -10.95
C LYS A 49 -5.57 -2.86 -12.15
N LYS A 50 -4.52 -3.54 -12.63
CA LYS A 50 -4.61 -4.41 -13.79
C LYS A 50 -5.53 -5.60 -13.54
N LEU A 51 -5.36 -6.28 -12.42
CA LEU A 51 -6.14 -7.46 -12.08
C LEU A 51 -7.62 -7.13 -11.85
N CYS A 52 -7.90 -6.00 -11.19
CA CYS A 52 -9.26 -5.54 -10.92
C CYS A 52 -10.10 -5.31 -12.20
N TYR A 53 -9.43 -4.97 -13.30
CA TYR A 53 -10.08 -4.69 -14.59
C TYR A 53 -9.77 -5.73 -15.69
N CYS A 54 -9.28 -6.92 -15.34
CA CYS A 54 -9.18 -8.02 -16.30
C CYS A 54 -10.57 -8.59 -16.59
N ASP A 55 -10.80 -8.90 -17.88
CA ASP A 55 -12.04 -9.55 -18.32
C ASP A 55 -11.87 -11.07 -18.35
N ASP A 56 -11.59 -11.64 -17.19
CA ASP A 56 -11.52 -13.09 -16.98
C ASP A 56 -12.05 -13.45 -15.57
N PRO A 57 -12.21 -14.71 -15.21
CA PRO A 57 -12.71 -15.09 -13.88
C PRO A 57 -11.88 -14.52 -12.73
N SER A 58 -10.57 -14.35 -12.89
CA SER A 58 -9.72 -13.76 -11.84
C SER A 58 -10.00 -12.26 -11.64
N GLY A 59 -10.22 -11.53 -12.73
CA GLY A 59 -10.60 -10.12 -12.67
C GLY A 59 -11.99 -9.93 -12.06
N LYS A 60 -12.96 -10.74 -12.47
CA LYS A 60 -14.32 -10.70 -11.91
C LYS A 60 -14.32 -10.96 -10.40
N PHE A 61 -13.61 -12.00 -9.96
CA PHE A 61 -13.45 -12.31 -8.53
C PHE A 61 -12.77 -11.16 -7.77
N THR A 62 -11.67 -10.63 -8.32
CA THR A 62 -10.93 -9.52 -7.70
C THR A 62 -11.80 -8.28 -7.58
N TRP A 63 -12.52 -7.93 -8.65
CA TRP A 63 -13.44 -6.79 -8.63
C TRP A 63 -14.53 -6.95 -7.56
N GLN A 64 -15.21 -8.10 -7.55
CA GLN A 64 -16.28 -8.36 -6.58
C GLN A 64 -15.77 -8.25 -5.13
N THR A 65 -14.61 -8.84 -4.85
CA THR A 65 -14.01 -8.80 -3.51
C THR A 65 -13.59 -7.37 -3.13
N ILE A 66 -12.88 -6.68 -4.01
CA ILE A 66 -12.39 -5.32 -3.75
C ILE A 66 -13.57 -4.37 -3.62
N SER A 67 -14.48 -4.30 -4.59
CA SER A 67 -15.60 -3.35 -4.58
C SER A 67 -16.47 -3.48 -3.34
N THR A 68 -16.76 -4.70 -2.92
CA THR A 68 -17.50 -4.96 -1.67
C THR A 68 -16.74 -4.46 -0.45
N THR A 69 -15.44 -4.71 -0.39
CA THR A 69 -14.58 -4.24 0.72
C THR A 69 -14.52 -2.71 0.77
N LEU A 70 -14.38 -2.04 -0.38
CA LEU A 70 -14.32 -0.58 -0.46
C LEU A 70 -15.61 0.06 0.02
N ILE A 71 -16.77 -0.42 -0.46
CA ILE A 71 -18.07 0.06 -0.03
C ILE A 71 -18.28 -0.22 1.46
N TYR A 72 -17.93 -1.40 1.94
CA TYR A 72 -18.01 -1.73 3.37
C TYR A 72 -17.20 -0.74 4.20
N SER A 73 -15.93 -0.51 3.82
CA SER A 73 -15.04 0.41 4.52
C SER A 73 -15.60 1.85 4.55
N ALA A 74 -16.15 2.32 3.43
CA ALA A 74 -16.73 3.65 3.35
C ALA A 74 -18.00 3.79 4.19
N ASN A 75 -18.77 2.72 4.36
CA ASN A 75 -19.94 2.70 5.27
C ASN A 75 -19.54 2.71 6.76
N ARG A 76 -18.27 2.44 7.10
CA ARG A 76 -17.79 2.56 8.49
C ARG A 76 -17.48 3.99 8.90
N ILE A 77 -17.60 4.95 7.98
CA ILE A 77 -17.51 6.38 8.24
C ILE A 77 -18.92 6.96 8.39
N PRO A 78 -19.29 7.61 9.49
CA PRO A 78 -18.50 7.87 10.73
C PRO A 78 -18.71 6.80 11.82
N GLU A 79 -19.34 5.67 11.55
CA GLU A 79 -19.75 4.69 12.55
C GLU A 79 -18.59 4.18 13.43
N ILE A 80 -17.45 3.86 12.82
CA ILE A 80 -16.26 3.34 13.53
C ILE A 80 -15.17 4.39 13.63
N SER A 81 -15.04 5.23 12.61
CA SER A 81 -14.01 6.27 12.52
C SER A 81 -14.50 7.45 11.72
N ASP A 82 -14.15 8.68 12.13
CA ASP A 82 -14.40 9.88 11.34
C ASP A 82 -13.37 10.08 10.22
N GLU A 83 -12.31 9.27 10.20
CA GLU A 83 -11.14 9.48 9.35
C GLU A 83 -10.82 8.25 8.51
N ILE A 84 -10.82 8.43 7.19
CA ILE A 84 -10.47 7.36 6.24
C ILE A 84 -9.06 6.80 6.47
N TYR A 85 -8.11 7.67 6.83
CA TYR A 85 -6.73 7.26 7.05
C TYR A 85 -6.58 6.32 8.25
N SER A 86 -7.43 6.45 9.27
CA SER A 86 -7.43 5.56 10.44
C SER A 86 -7.89 4.15 10.10
N ILE A 87 -8.87 4.02 9.20
CA ILE A 87 -9.31 2.73 8.66
C ILE A 87 -8.18 2.08 7.84
N ASP A 88 -7.55 2.84 6.91
CA ASP A 88 -6.43 2.34 6.12
C ASP A 88 -5.26 1.88 6.98
N ARG A 89 -4.93 2.67 8.00
CA ARG A 89 -3.85 2.34 8.95
C ARG A 89 -4.17 1.09 9.76
N SER A 90 -5.41 0.92 10.19
CA SER A 90 -5.85 -0.26 10.94
C SER A 90 -5.72 -1.53 10.11
N MET A 91 -6.09 -1.48 8.84
CA MET A 91 -5.94 -2.61 7.92
C MET A 91 -4.46 -2.92 7.63
N ARG A 92 -3.64 -1.90 7.45
CA ARG A 92 -2.20 -2.09 7.21
C ARG A 92 -1.47 -2.64 8.44
N TRP A 93 -1.77 -2.15 9.63
CA TRP A 93 -1.07 -2.55 10.85
C TRP A 93 -1.68 -3.78 11.53
N GLY A 94 -3.00 -3.92 11.48
CA GLY A 94 -3.70 -5.03 12.11
C GLY A 94 -3.73 -6.31 11.26
N PHE A 95 -3.78 -6.16 9.95
CA PHE A 95 -3.92 -7.29 9.00
C PHE A 95 -2.77 -7.40 7.99
N ALA A 96 -1.69 -6.64 8.19
CA ALA A 96 -0.51 -6.63 7.32
C ALA A 96 -0.84 -6.36 5.82
N TRP A 97 -1.84 -5.54 5.54
CA TRP A 97 -2.12 -5.12 4.19
C TRP A 97 -1.08 -4.09 3.72
N ASP A 98 -0.61 -4.21 2.48
CA ASP A 98 0.28 -3.21 1.89
C ASP A 98 -0.42 -1.90 1.55
N ARG A 99 -1.72 -1.95 1.28
CA ARG A 99 -2.58 -0.80 0.99
C ARG A 99 -3.86 -0.91 1.78
N GLY A 100 -4.27 0.19 2.40
CA GLY A 100 -5.59 0.26 3.01
C GLY A 100 -6.70 0.38 1.97
N PRO A 101 -7.97 0.21 2.37
CA PRO A 101 -9.12 0.24 1.45
C PRO A 101 -9.20 1.52 0.61
N PHE A 102 -9.04 2.69 1.21
CA PHE A 102 -9.13 3.97 0.49
C PHE A 102 -7.90 4.23 -0.38
N GLU A 103 -6.71 3.80 0.05
CA GLU A 103 -5.52 3.80 -0.80
C GLU A 103 -5.72 2.87 -2.01
N ALA A 104 -6.29 1.69 -1.83
CA ALA A 104 -6.61 0.77 -2.91
C ALA A 104 -7.67 1.34 -3.86
N TRP A 105 -8.64 2.08 -3.35
CA TRP A 105 -9.67 2.74 -4.16
C TRP A 105 -9.07 3.81 -5.07
N ASP A 106 -8.17 4.64 -4.55
CA ASP A 106 -7.42 5.61 -5.38
C ASP A 106 -6.58 4.91 -6.46
N ILE A 107 -5.95 3.77 -6.14
CA ILE A 107 -5.16 2.98 -7.10
C ILE A 107 -6.00 2.48 -8.27
N ILE A 108 -7.18 1.93 -8.01
CA ILE A 108 -8.07 1.45 -9.08
C ILE A 108 -8.77 2.58 -9.82
N GLY A 109 -8.79 3.77 -9.25
CA GLY A 109 -9.42 4.98 -9.79
C GLY A 109 -10.84 5.15 -9.27
N LEU A 110 -11.06 6.21 -8.49
CA LEU A 110 -12.31 6.45 -7.79
C LEU A 110 -13.48 6.64 -8.76
N GLU A 111 -13.39 7.54 -9.72
CA GLU A 111 -14.46 7.83 -10.69
C GLU A 111 -14.87 6.58 -11.46
N ARG A 112 -13.92 5.94 -12.13
CA ARG A 112 -14.16 4.74 -12.93
C ARG A 112 -14.78 3.60 -12.13
N SER A 113 -14.31 3.40 -10.90
CA SER A 113 -14.85 2.32 -10.06
C SER A 113 -16.24 2.63 -9.57
N VAL A 114 -16.54 3.89 -9.23
CA VAL A 114 -17.88 4.34 -8.83
C VAL A 114 -18.87 4.23 -9.98
N GLU A 115 -18.49 4.58 -11.20
CA GLU A 115 -19.31 4.36 -12.39
C GLU A 115 -19.69 2.90 -12.56
N ARG A 116 -18.71 2.01 -12.53
CA ARG A 116 -18.95 0.58 -12.63
C ARG A 116 -19.79 0.04 -11.46
N MET A 117 -19.58 0.51 -10.23
CA MET A 117 -20.40 0.14 -9.09
C MET A 117 -21.87 0.57 -9.29
N LYS A 118 -22.12 1.75 -9.90
CA LYS A 118 -23.47 2.21 -10.24
C LYS A 118 -24.12 1.31 -11.30
N GLU A 119 -23.39 0.96 -12.35
CA GLU A 119 -23.85 0.03 -13.41
C GLU A 119 -24.23 -1.34 -12.82
N GLU A 120 -23.48 -1.81 -11.83
CA GLU A 120 -23.72 -3.06 -11.13
C GLU A 120 -24.76 -2.93 -9.97
N ASN A 121 -25.44 -1.78 -9.85
CA ASN A 121 -26.44 -1.47 -8.82
C ASN A 121 -25.94 -1.63 -7.37
N MET A 122 -24.66 -1.37 -7.13
CA MET A 122 -24.08 -1.37 -5.79
C MET A 122 -24.44 -0.09 -5.02
N LYS A 123 -24.75 -0.21 -3.74
CA LYS A 123 -25.09 0.94 -2.88
C LYS A 123 -23.85 1.66 -2.41
N ILE A 124 -23.49 2.73 -3.10
CA ILE A 124 -22.35 3.58 -2.76
C ILE A 124 -22.76 4.54 -1.64
N PRO A 125 -21.94 4.74 -0.60
CA PRO A 125 -22.22 5.73 0.43
C PRO A 125 -22.38 7.13 -0.14
N SER A 126 -23.39 7.87 0.27
CA SER A 126 -23.72 9.18 -0.30
C SER A 126 -22.59 10.20 -0.22
N TRP A 127 -21.78 10.14 0.84
CA TRP A 127 -20.65 11.06 1.00
C TRP A 127 -19.55 10.87 -0.06
N VAL A 128 -19.37 9.62 -0.58
CA VAL A 128 -18.43 9.35 -1.68
C VAL A 128 -18.94 9.99 -2.98
N SER A 129 -20.25 9.88 -3.26
CA SER A 129 -20.85 10.55 -4.42
C SER A 129 -20.75 12.07 -4.30
N GLN A 130 -21.06 12.64 -3.12
CA GLN A 130 -20.92 14.09 -2.87
C GLN A 130 -19.48 14.58 -3.02
N MET A 131 -18.50 13.78 -2.60
CA MET A 131 -17.08 14.08 -2.78
C MET A 131 -16.73 14.19 -4.27
N LEU A 132 -17.20 13.24 -5.09
CA LEU A 132 -16.99 13.25 -6.55
C LEU A 132 -17.72 14.42 -7.22
N ASP A 133 -18.98 14.68 -6.86
CA ASP A 133 -19.78 15.77 -7.41
C ASP A 133 -19.15 17.16 -7.11
N ALA A 134 -18.41 17.26 -6.01
CA ALA A 134 -17.59 18.43 -5.66
C ALA A 134 -16.23 18.49 -6.40
N GLY A 135 -15.96 17.59 -7.35
CA GLY A 135 -14.74 17.55 -8.15
C GLY A 135 -13.53 16.90 -7.45
N ASN A 136 -13.75 16.21 -6.34
CA ASN A 136 -12.69 15.50 -5.62
C ASN A 136 -12.61 14.05 -6.09
N THR A 137 -11.57 13.73 -6.85
CA THR A 137 -11.41 12.44 -7.57
C THR A 137 -10.49 11.45 -6.89
N SER A 138 -10.00 11.74 -5.67
CA SER A 138 -9.12 10.87 -4.89
C SER A 138 -9.30 11.08 -3.40
N PHE A 139 -9.14 10.03 -2.60
CA PHE A 139 -9.18 10.11 -1.13
C PHE A 139 -7.92 10.72 -0.54
N TYR A 140 -6.79 10.58 -1.23
CA TYR A 140 -5.50 11.14 -0.80
C TYR A 140 -4.91 12.05 -1.86
N LYS A 141 -4.30 13.15 -1.40
CA LYS A 141 -3.51 14.08 -2.23
C LYS A 141 -2.21 14.44 -1.53
N TYR A 142 -1.21 14.81 -2.32
CA TYR A 142 0.01 15.45 -1.81
C TYR A 142 -0.06 16.95 -2.11
N ILE A 143 -0.09 17.76 -1.07
CA ILE A 143 -0.06 19.22 -1.14
C ILE A 143 1.24 19.66 -0.48
N ASP A 144 2.09 20.39 -1.20
CA ASP A 144 3.42 20.83 -0.76
C ASP A 144 4.27 19.71 -0.11
N GLY A 145 4.18 18.49 -0.70
CA GLY A 145 4.91 17.34 -0.23
C GLY A 145 4.34 16.65 1.02
N VAL A 146 3.25 17.17 1.59
CA VAL A 146 2.55 16.59 2.73
C VAL A 146 1.37 15.75 2.24
N LYS A 147 1.25 14.51 2.71
CA LYS A 147 0.10 13.66 2.41
C LYS A 147 -1.14 14.19 3.15
N HIS A 148 -2.20 14.46 2.41
CA HIS A 148 -3.52 14.85 2.91
C HIS A 148 -4.54 13.76 2.61
N TYR A 149 -5.57 13.67 3.41
CA TYR A 149 -6.71 12.80 3.19
C TYR A 149 -8.01 13.61 3.16
N TYR A 150 -8.99 13.14 2.39
CA TYR A 150 -10.30 13.77 2.34
C TYR A 150 -11.04 13.57 3.67
N CYS A 151 -11.38 14.64 4.34
CA CYS A 151 -12.16 14.65 5.58
C CYS A 151 -13.64 14.89 5.23
N GLN A 152 -14.50 13.88 5.43
CA GLN A 152 -15.92 13.97 5.14
C GLN A 152 -16.61 15.12 5.90
N ASN A 153 -16.27 15.30 7.18
CA ASN A 153 -16.88 16.33 8.03
C ASN A 153 -16.52 17.75 7.58
N LYS A 154 -15.31 17.95 7.07
CA LYS A 154 -14.84 19.25 6.56
C LYS A 154 -15.09 19.44 5.07
N LYS A 155 -15.44 18.38 4.35
CA LYS A 155 -15.57 18.34 2.88
C LYS A 155 -14.34 18.87 2.16
N ASP A 156 -13.16 18.65 2.74
CA ASP A 156 -11.88 19.17 2.25
C ASP A 156 -10.74 18.24 2.66
N TYR A 157 -9.55 18.48 2.08
CA TYR A 157 -8.34 17.73 2.38
C TYR A 157 -7.62 18.29 3.60
N ILE A 158 -7.34 17.44 4.56
CA ILE A 158 -6.56 17.81 5.75
C ILE A 158 -5.30 16.94 5.85
N PRO A 159 -4.20 17.47 6.42
CA PRO A 159 -2.96 16.74 6.55
C PRO A 159 -3.16 15.44 7.33
N VAL A 160 -2.58 14.34 6.85
CA VAL A 160 -2.49 13.10 7.64
C VAL A 160 -1.64 13.39 8.87
N PRO A 161 -2.15 13.11 10.09
CA PRO A 161 -1.41 13.34 11.31
C PRO A 161 -0.08 12.59 11.30
N VAL A 162 1.00 13.30 11.52
CA VAL A 162 2.35 12.74 11.65
C VAL A 162 2.79 12.94 13.09
N SER A 163 3.25 11.87 13.73
CA SER A 163 3.83 12.00 15.07
C SER A 163 5.04 12.94 15.00
N SER A 164 5.12 13.91 15.90
CA SER A 164 6.29 14.78 16.06
C SER A 164 7.58 14.01 16.36
N LYS A 165 7.43 12.77 16.85
CA LYS A 165 8.55 11.84 17.12
C LYS A 165 8.94 10.98 15.91
N SER A 166 8.27 11.14 14.75
CA SER A 166 8.53 10.34 13.55
C SER A 166 9.11 11.22 12.46
N LEU A 167 10.37 10.96 12.09
CA LEU A 167 11.02 11.55 10.93
C LEU A 167 10.77 10.68 9.70
N LYS A 168 10.42 11.30 8.58
CA LYS A 168 10.30 10.62 7.28
C LYS A 168 11.40 11.13 6.35
N PHE A 169 12.33 10.27 5.99
CA PHE A 169 13.43 10.59 5.06
C PHE A 169 12.94 11.20 3.75
N PHE A 170 11.83 10.71 3.21
CA PHE A 170 11.21 11.27 2.01
C PHE A 170 10.90 12.76 2.12
N ASN A 171 10.32 13.19 3.26
CA ASN A 171 9.98 14.57 3.48
C ASN A 171 11.21 15.44 3.70
N LEU A 172 12.22 14.90 4.38
CA LEU A 172 13.50 15.58 4.61
C LEU A 172 14.26 15.79 3.28
N LYS A 173 14.30 14.77 2.42
CA LYS A 173 14.92 14.88 1.09
C LYS A 173 14.27 15.96 0.21
N LYS A 174 12.95 16.15 0.31
CA LYS A 174 12.26 17.24 -0.39
C LYS A 174 12.56 18.62 0.17
N LYS A 175 12.98 18.72 1.43
CA LYS A 175 13.39 19.99 2.09
C LYS A 175 14.90 20.29 1.92
N ASN A 176 15.56 19.75 0.91
CA ASN A 176 16.99 19.90 0.65
C ASN A 176 17.92 19.40 1.78
N ALA A 177 17.43 18.49 2.64
CA ALA A 177 18.23 17.88 3.69
C ALA A 177 19.12 16.71 3.17
N LEU A 178 19.11 16.41 1.87
CA LEU A 178 19.91 15.38 1.26
C LEU A 178 21.38 15.83 1.17
N ILE A 179 22.27 15.11 1.85
CA ILE A 179 23.72 15.37 1.85
C ILE A 179 24.40 14.60 0.73
N LYS A 180 24.11 13.29 0.62
CA LYS A 180 24.67 12.41 -0.41
C LYS A 180 23.65 11.31 -0.75
N LYS A 181 23.70 10.84 -2.00
CA LYS A 181 22.93 9.69 -2.46
C LYS A 181 23.75 8.91 -3.48
N ASN A 182 23.67 7.58 -3.39
CA ASN A 182 24.12 6.66 -4.43
C ASN A 182 23.01 5.65 -4.77
N TRP A 183 23.36 4.53 -5.40
CA TRP A 183 22.40 3.50 -5.85
C TRP A 183 21.64 2.82 -4.71
N SER A 184 22.29 2.63 -3.55
CA SER A 184 21.78 1.77 -2.49
C SER A 184 21.59 2.49 -1.15
N ALA A 185 22.06 3.74 -1.03
CA ALA A 185 21.94 4.49 0.22
C ALA A 185 21.90 6.01 0.02
N SER A 186 21.38 6.71 1.02
CA SER A 186 21.37 8.17 1.09
C SER A 186 21.80 8.64 2.48
N VAL A 187 22.54 9.75 2.56
CA VAL A 187 22.83 10.48 3.80
C VAL A 187 21.96 11.71 3.84
N VAL A 188 21.24 11.90 4.94
CA VAL A 188 20.24 12.97 5.11
C VAL A 188 20.48 13.66 6.44
N ASP A 189 20.42 14.99 6.44
CA ASP A 189 20.39 15.79 7.67
C ASP A 189 19.03 15.60 8.36
N LEU A 190 19.04 15.07 9.58
CA LEU A 190 17.83 14.86 10.40
C LEU A 190 17.49 16.09 11.25
N GLY A 191 18.37 17.09 11.27
CA GLY A 191 18.30 18.24 12.16
C GLY A 191 19.04 18.00 13.48
N ASP A 192 19.14 19.05 14.30
CA ASP A 192 19.76 19.05 15.63
C ASP A 192 21.23 18.51 15.65
N GLY A 193 21.91 18.51 14.52
CA GLY A 193 23.26 18.00 14.35
C GLY A 193 23.32 16.46 14.29
N VAL A 194 22.27 15.81 13.81
CA VAL A 194 22.23 14.37 13.59
C VAL A 194 22.07 14.08 12.09
N ALA A 195 22.93 13.22 11.55
CA ALA A 195 22.80 12.71 10.20
C ALA A 195 22.20 11.28 10.22
N GLY A 196 21.43 10.96 9.19
CA GLY A 196 20.84 9.62 9.03
C GLY A 196 21.26 8.95 7.74
N VAL A 197 21.54 7.64 7.78
CA VAL A 197 21.77 6.82 6.59
C VAL A 197 20.52 6.00 6.31
N GLU A 198 19.91 6.23 5.16
CA GLU A 198 18.79 5.43 4.67
C GLU A 198 19.30 4.42 3.63
N LEU A 199 18.95 3.16 3.83
CA LEU A 199 19.23 2.08 2.90
C LEU A 199 18.06 1.88 1.95
N HIS A 200 18.31 1.82 0.65
CA HIS A 200 17.31 1.65 -0.41
C HIS A 200 17.90 0.86 -1.59
N SER A 201 18.43 -0.33 -1.30
CA SER A 201 19.12 -1.14 -2.30
C SER A 201 18.27 -1.34 -3.56
N VAL A 202 18.88 -1.05 -4.72
CA VAL A 202 18.24 -1.27 -6.03
C VAL A 202 18.30 -2.73 -6.48
N LEU A 203 19.17 -3.55 -5.86
CA LEU A 203 19.31 -4.96 -6.21
C LEU A 203 18.12 -5.78 -5.74
N LYS A 204 17.61 -5.50 -4.55
CA LYS A 204 16.45 -6.17 -3.98
C LYS A 204 15.85 -5.30 -2.87
N GLU A 205 14.85 -4.51 -3.21
CA GLU A 205 14.22 -3.53 -2.32
C GLU A 205 13.67 -4.17 -1.02
N ASP A 206 13.10 -5.37 -1.12
CA ASP A 206 12.49 -6.05 0.03
C ASP A 206 13.51 -6.54 1.09
N LEU A 207 14.76 -6.74 0.72
CA LEU A 207 15.78 -7.30 1.59
C LEU A 207 16.90 -6.32 1.96
N ASN A 208 17.04 -5.21 1.21
CA ASN A 208 18.12 -4.24 1.39
C ASN A 208 19.51 -4.90 1.63
N PRO A 209 19.98 -5.79 0.73
CA PRO A 209 21.25 -6.46 0.93
C PRO A 209 22.37 -5.43 1.01
N ILE A 210 23.27 -5.60 1.99
CA ILE A 210 24.43 -4.72 2.15
C ILE A 210 25.39 -4.97 0.99
N ASP A 211 25.59 -3.95 0.16
CA ASP A 211 26.51 -3.94 -0.98
C ASP A 211 27.65 -2.94 -0.80
N GLY A 212 28.56 -2.88 -1.78
CA GLY A 212 29.70 -1.95 -1.77
C GLY A 212 29.26 -0.48 -1.69
N SER A 213 28.16 -0.10 -2.35
CA SER A 213 27.63 1.27 -2.33
C SER A 213 27.13 1.68 -0.94
N ILE A 214 26.52 0.75 -0.20
CA ILE A 214 26.12 0.96 1.19
C ILE A 214 27.36 1.18 2.07
N MET A 215 28.38 0.32 1.92
CA MET A 215 29.63 0.45 2.69
C MET A 215 30.37 1.76 2.43
N GLU A 216 30.43 2.19 1.17
CA GLU A 216 30.97 3.51 0.80
C GLU A 216 30.17 4.65 1.43
N THR A 217 28.85 4.53 1.48
CA THR A 217 27.99 5.54 2.11
C THR A 217 28.19 5.62 3.60
N PHE A 218 28.33 4.51 4.30
CA PHE A 218 28.64 4.50 5.73
C PHE A 218 30.00 5.15 6.02
N LYS A 219 31.02 4.82 5.24
CA LYS A 219 32.34 5.46 5.39
C LYS A 219 32.24 6.96 5.18
N PHE A 220 31.60 7.39 4.09
CA PHE A 220 31.39 8.81 3.82
C PHE A 220 30.59 9.49 4.95
N ALA A 221 29.50 8.88 5.41
CA ALA A 221 28.66 9.48 6.44
C ALA A 221 29.40 9.69 7.75
N ARG A 222 30.24 8.71 8.16
CA ARG A 222 31.12 8.83 9.32
C ARG A 222 32.08 10.01 9.16
N ASP A 223 32.86 10.01 8.09
CA ASP A 223 33.90 11.01 7.85
C ASP A 223 33.28 12.43 7.76
N TRP A 224 32.13 12.54 7.02
CA TRP A 224 31.40 13.79 6.88
C TRP A 224 30.81 14.31 8.20
N THR A 225 30.27 13.43 9.08
CA THR A 225 29.74 13.84 10.39
C THR A 225 30.83 14.35 11.32
N GLU A 226 32.03 13.74 11.29
CA GLU A 226 33.20 14.22 12.03
C GLU A 226 33.69 15.58 11.52
N GLU A 227 33.88 15.74 10.22
CA GLU A 227 34.32 16.98 9.58
C GLU A 227 33.35 18.16 9.80
N ASN A 228 32.06 17.90 9.88
CA ASN A 228 31.02 18.92 10.04
C ASN A 228 30.54 19.09 11.49
N ASN A 229 31.21 18.49 12.47
CA ASN A 229 30.88 18.58 13.90
C ASN A 229 29.45 18.15 14.22
N TYR A 230 28.94 17.14 13.56
CA TYR A 230 27.64 16.55 13.88
C TYR A 230 27.72 15.75 15.19
N LYS A 231 26.61 15.73 15.95
CA LYS A 231 26.53 15.09 17.27
C LYS A 231 26.38 13.57 17.18
N GLY A 232 25.88 13.07 16.02
CA GLY A 232 25.65 11.65 15.85
C GLY A 232 25.26 11.26 14.43
N LEU A 233 25.37 9.96 14.18
CA LEU A 233 24.97 9.27 12.96
C LEU A 233 24.01 8.12 13.30
N VAL A 234 22.90 8.00 12.56
CA VAL A 234 21.87 6.97 12.73
C VAL A 234 21.65 6.21 11.42
#